data_4663e3abb4d4166a943dfa2c56f21f96
#
_entry.id   4663e3abb4d4166a943dfa2c56f21f96
#
_cell.length_a   1.000
_cell.length_b   1.000
_cell.length_c   1.000
_cell.angle_alpha   90.00
_cell.angle_beta   90.00
_cell.angle_gamma   90.00
#
_symmetry.space_group_name_H-M   'P 1'
#
loop_
_entity.id
_entity.type
_entity.pdbx_description
1 polymer ?
#
loop_
_entity_poly.entity_id
_entity_poly.type
_entity_poly.pdbx_seq_one_letter_code
_entity_poly.pdbx_strand_id
1 'polypeptide(L)'
;HYPGIVEHIIDFYELVKSEDKKLSELLTGFLEEMEEVPSAGPGSEKAKQLEESDEEVDTGPDLAEVQRRMTNLKRQFNKTYKVLESKGRHSKEAKAEFAKLGLIFQFLKFSPKMFEDLAFFARSDLAEIRLHEKRIQFLFVKSARIPRKDFIAMYKDNITKVKWVDSLMTNKKYSKKSLEHIKPDVVIAQKAIKAVEERVGLSVKDIKEINRAMSMGETKMRRAKKDMVEANLRLVISIAKKYTNRGL
;
A
#
# COMPACT_ATOMS: atom_id res chain seq x y z
N HIS A 1 1.74 4.83 5.61
CA HIS A 1 0.37 5.26 5.89
C HIS A 1 -0.12 6.21 4.80
N TYR A 2 -1.10 5.74 4.07
CA TYR A 2 -1.74 6.46 2.98
C TYR A 2 -3.05 7.06 3.56
N PRO A 3 -3.19 8.39 3.69
CA PRO A 3 -4.32 8.99 4.40
C PRO A 3 -5.68 8.56 3.87
N GLY A 4 -5.90 8.61 2.58
CA GLY A 4 -7.16 8.24 1.94
C GLY A 4 -7.58 6.78 2.13
N ILE A 5 -6.65 5.86 2.46
CA ILE A 5 -6.98 4.44 2.72
C ILE A 5 -7.78 4.29 4.02
N VAL A 6 -7.35 4.96 5.09
CA VAL A 6 -8.02 4.86 6.38
C VAL A 6 -9.40 5.53 6.33
N GLU A 7 -9.50 6.68 5.66
CA GLU A 7 -10.77 7.37 5.41
C GLU A 7 -11.73 6.47 4.65
N HIS A 8 -11.30 5.86 3.57
CA HIS A 8 -12.12 4.96 2.77
C HIS A 8 -12.66 3.76 3.58
N ILE A 9 -11.85 3.20 4.48
CA ILE A 9 -12.29 2.10 5.36
C ILE A 9 -13.33 2.59 6.36
N ILE A 10 -13.15 3.77 6.93
CA ILE A 10 -14.10 4.35 7.87
C ILE A 10 -15.43 4.63 7.16
N ASP A 11 -15.38 5.23 5.97
CA ASP A 11 -16.57 5.53 5.17
C ASP A 11 -17.30 4.23 4.76
N PHE A 12 -16.56 3.21 4.34
CA PHE A 12 -17.15 1.91 4.02
C PHE A 12 -17.81 1.28 5.25
N TYR A 13 -17.20 1.41 6.42
CA TYR A 13 -17.80 0.92 7.66
C TYR A 13 -19.08 1.68 8.06
N GLU A 14 -19.16 2.98 7.81
CA GLU A 14 -20.41 3.74 7.99
C GLU A 14 -21.52 3.23 7.03
N LEU A 15 -21.16 2.85 5.79
CA LEU A 15 -22.11 2.20 4.86
C LEU A 15 -22.53 0.80 5.33
N VAL A 16 -21.67 0.07 6.03
CA VAL A 16 -22.05 -1.22 6.65
C VAL A 16 -23.03 -0.99 7.81
N LYS A 17 -22.88 0.08 8.58
CA LYS A 17 -23.83 0.44 9.65
C LYS A 17 -25.19 0.86 9.14
N SER A 18 -25.27 1.51 7.97
CA SER A 18 -26.52 1.89 7.30
C SER A 18 -27.19 0.71 6.57
N GLU A 19 -26.64 -0.49 6.68
CA GLU A 19 -27.11 -1.72 6.00
C GLU A 19 -27.02 -1.67 4.45
N ASP A 20 -26.35 -0.66 3.89
CA ASP A 20 -26.14 -0.56 2.44
C ASP A 20 -25.12 -1.57 1.92
N LYS A 21 -24.22 -2.06 2.80
CA LYS A 21 -23.18 -3.04 2.46
C LYS A 21 -23.03 -4.09 3.55
N LYS A 22 -22.51 -5.26 3.15
CA LYS A 22 -22.25 -6.37 4.09
C LYS A 22 -20.89 -6.24 4.75
N LEU A 23 -20.83 -6.59 6.04
CA LEU A 23 -19.57 -6.60 6.80
C LEU A 23 -18.51 -7.53 6.18
N SER A 24 -18.92 -8.67 5.62
CA SER A 24 -18.04 -9.63 4.92
C SER A 24 -17.31 -9.04 3.69
N GLU A 25 -17.84 -7.96 3.11
CA GLU A 25 -17.16 -7.25 2.04
C GLU A 25 -16.00 -6.38 2.55
N LEU A 26 -16.06 -5.94 3.81
CA LEU A 26 -15.01 -5.15 4.45
C LEU A 26 -13.95 -6.05 5.10
N LEU A 27 -14.39 -6.91 6.03
CA LEU A 27 -13.50 -7.71 6.87
C LEU A 27 -13.93 -9.19 6.84
N THR A 28 -12.94 -10.08 6.79
CA THR A 28 -13.12 -11.52 6.94
C THR A 28 -12.86 -12.00 8.38
N GLY A 29 -12.27 -11.15 9.22
CA GLY A 29 -11.95 -11.48 10.61
C GLY A 29 -10.86 -10.59 11.16
N PHE A 30 -10.22 -11.07 12.22
CA PHE A 30 -9.09 -10.42 12.86
C PHE A 30 -7.89 -11.38 12.88
N LEU A 31 -6.68 -10.83 12.82
CA LEU A 31 -5.48 -11.56 13.16
C LEU A 31 -5.35 -11.50 14.67
N GLU A 32 -5.28 -12.65 15.33
CA GLU A 32 -4.92 -12.73 16.75
C GLU A 32 -3.46 -12.35 16.91
N GLU A 33 -3.11 -11.72 18.02
CA GLU A 33 -1.71 -11.61 18.42
C GLU A 33 -1.20 -13.04 18.54
N MET A 34 -0.23 -13.42 17.70
CA MET A 34 0.48 -14.68 17.91
C MET A 34 1.16 -14.57 19.28
N GLU A 35 0.54 -15.10 20.32
CA GLU A 35 1.31 -15.57 21.47
C GLU A 35 2.32 -16.55 20.88
N GLU A 36 3.60 -16.32 21.15
CA GLU A 36 4.66 -17.26 20.78
C GLU A 36 4.28 -18.62 21.36
N VAL A 37 3.64 -19.45 20.54
CA VAL A 37 3.36 -20.83 20.94
C VAL A 37 4.72 -21.48 20.99
N PRO A 38 5.24 -21.85 22.17
CA PRO A 38 6.48 -22.60 22.25
C PRO A 38 6.28 -23.85 21.40
N SER A 39 7.23 -24.11 20.49
CA SER A 39 7.18 -25.19 19.51
C SER A 39 6.87 -26.51 20.22
N ALA A 40 5.59 -26.87 20.22
CA ALA A 40 5.15 -28.17 20.73
C ALA A 40 5.58 -29.21 19.69
N GLY A 41 6.48 -30.08 20.08
CA GLY A 41 6.92 -31.18 19.25
C GLY A 41 5.72 -32.06 18.81
N PRO A 42 5.87 -32.86 17.73
CA PRO A 42 4.81 -33.72 17.23
C PRO A 42 4.46 -34.76 18.30
N GLY A 43 3.26 -34.66 18.90
CA GLY A 43 2.76 -35.62 19.90
C GLY A 43 2.18 -35.00 21.18
N SER A 44 2.07 -33.69 21.32
CA SER A 44 1.45 -33.09 22.48
C SER A 44 -0.08 -33.16 22.43
N GLU A 45 -0.72 -33.39 23.60
CA GLU A 45 -2.20 -33.47 23.72
C GLU A 45 -2.92 -32.20 23.21
N LYS A 46 -2.22 -31.05 23.12
CA LYS A 46 -2.73 -29.84 22.49
C LYS A 46 -2.90 -29.93 20.96
N ALA A 47 -2.12 -30.80 20.29
CA ALA A 47 -2.30 -31.02 18.85
C ALA A 47 -3.61 -31.79 18.56
N LYS A 48 -4.04 -32.65 19.46
CA LYS A 48 -5.32 -33.39 19.33
C LYS A 48 -6.53 -32.50 19.61
N GLN A 49 -6.44 -31.53 20.50
CA GLN A 49 -7.52 -30.57 20.77
C GLN A 49 -7.72 -29.55 19.62
N LEU A 50 -6.68 -29.30 18.81
CA LEU A 50 -6.78 -28.46 17.60
C LEU A 50 -7.44 -29.19 16.43
N GLU A 51 -7.37 -30.54 16.39
CA GLU A 51 -8.05 -31.32 15.34
C GLU A 51 -9.54 -31.55 15.60
N GLU A 52 -10.02 -31.41 16.85
CA GLU A 52 -11.43 -31.56 17.22
C GLU A 52 -12.23 -30.22 17.16
N SER A 53 -11.57 -29.08 16.91
CA SER A 53 -12.22 -27.78 16.82
C SER A 53 -12.51 -27.29 15.39
N ASP A 54 -12.35 -28.13 14.37
CA ASP A 54 -12.55 -27.80 12.96
C ASP A 54 -14.03 -27.82 12.49
N GLU A 55 -15.00 -27.80 13.39
CA GLU A 55 -16.32 -27.29 13.09
C GLU A 55 -16.40 -25.78 13.42
N GLU A 56 -15.56 -24.96 12.76
CA GLU A 56 -15.82 -23.52 12.67
C GLU A 56 -17.11 -23.33 11.85
N VAL A 57 -18.21 -23.23 12.56
CA VAL A 57 -19.40 -22.52 12.07
C VAL A 57 -18.90 -21.14 11.63
N ASP A 58 -18.98 -20.85 10.34
CA ASP A 58 -18.62 -19.57 9.72
C ASP A 58 -19.59 -18.46 10.24
N THR A 59 -19.51 -18.20 11.54
CA THR A 59 -20.05 -17.03 12.18
C THR A 59 -19.03 -15.94 11.90
N GLY A 60 -19.30 -15.11 10.90
CA GLY A 60 -18.45 -13.96 10.54
C GLY A 60 -18.00 -13.17 11.78
N PRO A 61 -17.10 -12.20 11.62
CA PRO A 61 -16.47 -11.51 12.76
C PRO A 61 -17.53 -10.93 13.70
N ASP A 62 -17.34 -11.10 15.02
CA ASP A 62 -18.25 -10.59 16.05
C ASP A 62 -18.47 -9.08 15.85
N LEU A 63 -19.74 -8.70 15.67
CA LEU A 63 -20.15 -7.33 15.42
C LEU A 63 -19.73 -6.37 16.54
N ALA A 64 -19.76 -6.81 17.81
CA ALA A 64 -19.37 -6.00 18.94
C ALA A 64 -17.86 -5.71 18.93
N GLU A 65 -17.06 -6.72 18.59
CA GLU A 65 -15.61 -6.55 18.48
C GLU A 65 -15.24 -5.68 17.28
N VAL A 66 -15.90 -5.87 16.13
CA VAL A 66 -15.73 -4.99 14.96
C VAL A 66 -16.00 -3.54 15.34
N GLN A 67 -17.12 -3.26 15.99
CA GLN A 67 -17.49 -1.91 16.41
C GLN A 67 -16.44 -1.31 17.35
N ARG A 68 -15.94 -2.07 18.31
CA ARG A 68 -14.88 -1.63 19.24
C ARG A 68 -13.59 -1.28 18.50
N ARG A 69 -13.13 -2.17 17.62
CA ARG A 69 -11.88 -1.99 16.84
C ARG A 69 -11.98 -0.84 15.84
N MET A 70 -13.10 -0.72 15.14
CA MET A 70 -13.32 0.40 14.20
C MET A 70 -13.45 1.75 14.91
N THR A 71 -14.08 1.79 16.08
CA THR A 71 -14.12 3.00 16.93
C THR A 71 -12.72 3.41 17.40
N ASN A 72 -11.90 2.44 17.78
CA ASN A 72 -10.51 2.67 18.18
C ASN A 72 -9.67 3.16 16.99
N LEU A 73 -9.84 2.57 15.80
CA LEU A 73 -9.20 3.00 14.56
C LEU A 73 -9.56 4.46 14.24
N LYS A 74 -10.84 4.82 14.26
CA LYS A 74 -11.33 6.19 14.01
C LYS A 74 -10.76 7.20 15.02
N ARG A 75 -10.73 6.83 16.31
CA ARG A 75 -10.14 7.67 17.34
C ARG A 75 -8.64 7.90 17.14
N GLN A 76 -7.89 6.83 16.86
CA GLN A 76 -6.46 6.92 16.61
C GLN A 76 -6.15 7.69 15.32
N PHE A 77 -6.94 7.49 14.27
CA PHE A 77 -6.81 8.23 13.02
C PHE A 77 -6.98 9.75 13.24
N ASN A 78 -8.06 10.16 13.93
CA ASN A 78 -8.31 11.57 14.24
C ASN A 78 -7.18 12.20 15.08
N LYS A 79 -6.60 11.43 16.01
CA LYS A 79 -5.45 11.87 16.81
C LYS A 79 -4.20 12.04 15.94
N THR A 80 -3.94 11.08 15.06
CA THR A 80 -2.82 11.11 14.13
C THR A 80 -2.95 12.27 13.17
N TYR A 81 -4.16 12.53 12.66
CA TYR A 81 -4.44 13.64 11.73
C TYR A 81 -4.18 15.00 12.38
N LYS A 82 -4.63 15.23 13.63
CA LYS A 82 -4.35 16.46 14.39
C LYS A 82 -2.85 16.71 14.60
N VAL A 83 -2.08 15.63 14.88
CA VAL A 83 -0.62 15.73 15.03
C VAL A 83 0.03 16.05 13.69
N LEU A 84 -0.47 15.46 12.59
CA LEU A 84 0.01 15.71 11.25
C LEU A 84 -0.17 17.18 10.84
N GLU A 85 -1.35 17.76 11.09
CA GLU A 85 -1.63 19.18 10.80
C GLU A 85 -0.76 20.13 11.63
N SER A 86 -0.55 19.83 12.93
CA SER A 86 0.17 20.72 13.84
C SER A 86 1.69 20.65 13.70
N LYS A 87 2.27 19.46 13.47
CA LYS A 87 3.72 19.20 13.55
C LYS A 87 4.35 18.71 12.25
N GLY A 88 3.54 18.44 11.24
CA GLY A 88 3.97 17.90 9.96
C GLY A 88 4.35 16.42 10.00
N ARG A 89 4.37 15.79 8.81
CA ARG A 89 4.51 14.34 8.64
C ARG A 89 5.86 13.77 9.12
N HIS A 90 6.94 14.54 8.99
CA HIS A 90 8.29 14.04 9.28
C HIS A 90 8.70 14.21 10.75
N SER A 91 7.83 14.78 11.61
CA SER A 91 8.10 14.93 13.04
C SER A 91 8.20 13.56 13.73
N LYS A 92 8.98 13.48 14.80
CA LYS A 92 9.10 12.24 15.61
C LYS A 92 7.75 11.79 16.18
N GLU A 93 6.93 12.76 16.55
CA GLU A 93 5.61 12.51 17.14
C GLU A 93 4.63 11.97 16.10
N ALA A 94 4.59 12.55 14.88
CA ALA A 94 3.77 12.02 13.78
C ALA A 94 4.17 10.58 13.44
N LYS A 95 5.47 10.28 13.38
CA LYS A 95 5.96 8.92 13.14
C LYS A 95 5.52 7.94 14.24
N ALA A 96 5.54 8.36 15.51
CA ALA A 96 5.07 7.53 16.62
C ALA A 96 3.56 7.26 16.54
N GLU A 97 2.75 8.28 16.21
CA GLU A 97 1.29 8.10 16.04
C GLU A 97 0.98 7.25 14.78
N PHE A 98 1.73 7.38 13.70
CA PHE A 98 1.62 6.49 12.53
C PHE A 98 1.97 5.04 12.88
N ALA A 99 2.97 4.80 13.72
CA ALA A 99 3.31 3.45 14.16
C ALA A 99 2.15 2.82 14.96
N LYS A 100 1.53 3.58 15.87
CA LYS A 100 0.35 3.13 16.63
C LYS A 100 -0.84 2.83 15.71
N LEU A 101 -1.11 3.71 14.73
CA LEU A 101 -2.15 3.49 13.74
C LEU A 101 -1.87 2.22 12.92
N GLY A 102 -0.61 1.99 12.54
CA GLY A 102 -0.17 0.80 11.82
C GLY A 102 -0.38 -0.49 12.61
N LEU A 103 -0.12 -0.49 13.91
CA LEU A 103 -0.39 -1.63 14.79
C LEU A 103 -1.88 -1.99 14.80
N ILE A 104 -2.76 -1.00 14.98
CA ILE A 104 -4.22 -1.24 14.96
C ILE A 104 -4.63 -1.83 13.60
N PHE A 105 -4.08 -1.29 12.52
CA PHE A 105 -4.41 -1.69 11.15
C PHE A 105 -3.93 -3.11 10.82
N GLN A 106 -2.81 -3.53 11.39
CA GLN A 106 -2.21 -4.84 11.15
C GLN A 106 -3.10 -6.00 11.58
N PHE A 107 -3.94 -5.81 12.61
CA PHE A 107 -4.83 -6.85 13.12
C PHE A 107 -6.14 -6.99 12.33
N LEU A 108 -6.40 -6.11 11.37
CA LEU A 108 -7.59 -6.16 10.53
C LEU A 108 -7.35 -7.09 9.33
N LYS A 109 -8.12 -8.17 9.22
CA LYS A 109 -8.08 -9.07 8.08
C LYS A 109 -9.13 -8.62 7.07
N PHE A 110 -8.70 -7.84 6.09
CA PHE A 110 -9.59 -7.33 5.05
C PHE A 110 -10.04 -8.44 4.09
N SER A 111 -11.23 -8.27 3.51
CA SER A 111 -11.67 -9.11 2.41
C SER A 111 -10.71 -8.96 1.21
N PRO A 112 -10.53 -10.01 0.38
CA PRO A 112 -9.68 -9.92 -0.81
C PRO A 112 -10.05 -8.76 -1.73
N LYS A 113 -11.34 -8.51 -1.91
CA LYS A 113 -11.86 -7.40 -2.74
C LYS A 113 -11.47 -6.04 -2.16
N MET A 114 -11.71 -5.83 -0.87
CA MET A 114 -11.34 -4.59 -0.18
C MET A 114 -9.82 -4.36 -0.25
N PHE A 115 -9.02 -5.40 -0.07
CA PHE A 115 -7.56 -5.29 -0.18
C PHE A 115 -7.11 -4.84 -1.57
N GLU A 116 -7.72 -5.37 -2.63
CA GLU A 116 -7.45 -4.96 -4.02
C GLU A 116 -7.85 -3.51 -4.26
N ASP A 117 -9.02 -3.07 -3.77
CA ASP A 117 -9.49 -1.68 -3.89
C ASP A 117 -8.53 -0.71 -3.19
N LEU A 118 -8.10 -1.01 -1.96
CA LEU A 118 -7.14 -0.19 -1.22
C LEU A 118 -5.77 -0.11 -1.91
N ALA A 119 -5.29 -1.23 -2.45
CA ALA A 119 -4.05 -1.27 -3.22
C ALA A 119 -4.17 -0.49 -4.53
N PHE A 120 -5.33 -0.51 -5.17
CA PHE A 120 -5.60 0.24 -6.39
C PHE A 120 -5.48 1.76 -6.18
N PHE A 121 -6.03 2.31 -5.08
CA PHE A 121 -5.90 3.75 -4.79
C PHE A 121 -4.45 4.20 -4.78
N ALA A 122 -3.59 3.53 -3.99
CA ALA A 122 -2.19 3.91 -3.89
C ALA A 122 -1.43 3.74 -5.23
N ARG A 123 -1.82 2.77 -6.06
CA ARG A 123 -1.21 2.51 -7.36
C ARG A 123 -1.66 3.49 -8.43
N SER A 124 -2.93 3.90 -8.42
CA SER A 124 -3.47 4.84 -9.40
C SER A 124 -2.78 6.19 -9.30
N ASP A 125 -2.60 6.71 -8.09
CA ASP A 125 -1.89 7.97 -7.87
C ASP A 125 -0.42 7.89 -8.30
N LEU A 126 0.26 6.77 -8.01
CA LEU A 126 1.62 6.55 -8.48
C LEU A 126 1.68 6.42 -10.01
N ALA A 127 0.69 5.79 -10.64
CA ALA A 127 0.64 5.65 -12.11
C ALA A 127 0.47 7.01 -12.78
N GLU A 128 -0.39 7.88 -12.23
CA GLU A 128 -0.59 9.25 -12.68
C GLU A 128 0.72 10.06 -12.60
N ILE A 129 1.40 10.01 -11.44
CA ILE A 129 2.70 10.66 -11.27
C ILE A 129 3.71 10.14 -12.32
N ARG A 130 3.81 8.83 -12.49
CA ARG A 130 4.74 8.22 -13.46
C ARG A 130 4.44 8.60 -14.90
N LEU A 131 3.17 8.77 -15.25
CA LEU A 131 2.76 9.24 -16.57
C LEU A 131 3.34 10.62 -16.86
N HIS A 132 3.16 11.55 -15.92
CA HIS A 132 3.69 12.91 -16.05
C HIS A 132 5.22 12.96 -15.99
N GLU A 133 5.85 12.16 -15.14
CA GLU A 133 7.32 12.04 -15.11
C GLU A 133 7.88 11.52 -16.44
N LYS A 134 7.25 10.51 -17.04
CA LYS A 134 7.64 10.01 -18.37
C LYS A 134 7.48 11.07 -19.45
N ARG A 135 6.40 11.88 -19.40
CA ARG A 135 6.20 13.00 -20.33
C ARG A 135 7.31 14.04 -20.18
N ILE A 136 7.63 14.44 -18.95
CA ILE A 136 8.74 15.38 -18.69
C ILE A 136 10.06 14.79 -19.20
N GLN A 137 10.37 13.53 -18.88
CA GLN A 137 11.59 12.87 -19.38
C GLN A 137 11.64 12.85 -20.90
N PHE A 138 10.54 12.56 -21.56
CA PHE A 138 10.46 12.56 -23.03
C PHE A 138 10.81 13.94 -23.61
N LEU A 139 10.20 15.01 -23.08
CA LEU A 139 10.43 16.39 -23.50
C LEU A 139 11.91 16.77 -23.33
N PHE A 140 12.53 16.47 -22.22
CA PHE A 140 13.93 16.80 -21.98
C PHE A 140 14.89 15.98 -22.83
N VAL A 141 14.68 14.66 -22.93
CA VAL A 141 15.61 13.76 -23.59
C VAL A 141 15.44 13.78 -25.13
N LYS A 142 14.21 13.81 -25.60
CA LYS A 142 13.92 13.74 -27.06
C LYS A 142 13.84 15.12 -27.70
N SER A 143 13.10 16.07 -27.10
CA SER A 143 12.87 17.37 -27.70
C SER A 143 14.04 18.34 -27.41
N ALA A 144 14.50 18.41 -26.17
CA ALA A 144 15.63 19.27 -25.81
C ALA A 144 17.01 18.60 -25.98
N ARG A 145 17.06 17.32 -26.33
CA ARG A 145 18.32 16.53 -26.57
C ARG A 145 19.28 16.54 -25.39
N ILE A 146 18.75 16.58 -24.16
CA ILE A 146 19.56 16.51 -22.94
C ILE A 146 19.88 15.04 -22.62
N PRO A 147 21.13 14.68 -22.29
CA PRO A 147 21.48 13.33 -21.91
C PRO A 147 20.67 12.84 -20.73
N ARG A 148 20.17 11.60 -20.81
CA ARG A 148 19.30 11.02 -19.76
C ARG A 148 19.95 11.03 -18.36
N LYS A 149 21.27 10.84 -18.28
CA LYS A 149 22.02 10.88 -17.01
C LYS A 149 21.93 12.26 -16.37
N ASP A 150 22.16 13.32 -17.17
CA ASP A 150 22.09 14.71 -16.70
C ASP A 150 20.67 15.07 -16.25
N PHE A 151 19.66 14.65 -17.04
CA PHE A 151 18.26 14.85 -16.70
C PHE A 151 17.90 14.21 -15.34
N ILE A 152 18.25 12.95 -15.11
CA ILE A 152 17.94 12.25 -13.85
C ILE A 152 18.58 12.95 -12.65
N ALA A 153 19.84 13.37 -12.79
CA ALA A 153 20.56 14.07 -11.71
C ALA A 153 19.88 15.40 -11.34
N MET A 154 19.42 16.16 -12.33
CA MET A 154 18.77 17.45 -12.13
C MET A 154 17.31 17.34 -11.67
N TYR A 155 16.57 16.32 -12.15
CA TYR A 155 15.14 16.18 -11.92
C TYR A 155 14.80 15.71 -10.51
N LYS A 156 15.67 14.90 -9.90
CA LYS A 156 15.44 14.26 -8.60
C LYS A 156 14.99 15.21 -7.49
N ASP A 157 15.58 16.42 -7.45
CA ASP A 157 15.32 17.42 -6.40
C ASP A 157 14.37 18.54 -6.85
N ASN A 158 13.86 18.45 -8.09
CA ASN A 158 13.09 19.51 -8.74
C ASN A 158 11.76 19.03 -9.34
N ILE A 159 11.25 17.89 -8.88
CA ILE A 159 10.06 17.22 -9.44
C ILE A 159 8.87 18.18 -9.53
N THR A 160 8.59 18.94 -8.47
CA THR A 160 7.42 19.82 -8.32
C THR A 160 7.76 21.31 -8.42
N LYS A 161 9.04 21.66 -8.66
CA LYS A 161 9.49 23.06 -8.73
C LYS A 161 9.27 23.65 -10.12
N VAL A 162 8.17 24.36 -10.31
CA VAL A 162 7.79 24.98 -11.60
C VAL A 162 8.86 25.91 -12.17
N LYS A 163 9.57 26.66 -11.31
CA LYS A 163 10.65 27.60 -11.72
C LYS A 163 11.97 26.93 -12.09
N TRP A 164 12.07 25.61 -11.95
CA TRP A 164 13.30 24.87 -12.22
C TRP A 164 13.77 24.99 -13.69
N VAL A 165 12.82 24.98 -14.64
CA VAL A 165 13.16 25.11 -16.08
C VAL A 165 13.81 26.47 -16.36
N ASP A 166 13.37 27.53 -15.68
CA ASP A 166 13.95 28.88 -15.83
C ASP A 166 15.40 28.91 -15.33
N SER A 167 15.72 28.22 -14.25
CA SER A 167 17.07 28.09 -13.76
C SER A 167 18.00 27.32 -14.73
N LEU A 168 17.45 26.38 -15.51
CA LEU A 168 18.21 25.68 -16.54
C LEU A 168 18.50 26.55 -17.76
N MET A 169 17.67 27.51 -18.08
CA MET A 169 17.87 28.44 -19.19
C MET A 169 19.04 29.41 -18.97
N THR A 170 19.41 29.65 -17.71
CA THR A 170 20.59 30.44 -17.37
C THR A 170 21.91 29.68 -17.55
N ASN A 171 21.83 28.35 -17.66
CA ASN A 171 23.01 27.49 -17.81
C ASN A 171 23.39 27.38 -19.30
N LYS A 172 24.61 27.84 -19.64
CA LYS A 172 25.15 27.83 -21.02
C LYS A 172 25.29 26.44 -21.64
N LYS A 173 25.15 25.37 -20.84
CA LYS A 173 25.30 23.97 -21.28
C LYS A 173 24.18 23.52 -22.21
N TYR A 174 22.97 24.11 -22.08
CA TYR A 174 21.78 23.67 -22.78
C TYR A 174 21.22 24.73 -23.72
N SER A 175 20.61 24.29 -24.85
CA SER A 175 20.01 25.21 -25.82
C SER A 175 18.78 25.92 -25.23
N LYS A 176 18.89 27.24 -25.08
CA LYS A 176 17.81 28.09 -24.56
C LYS A 176 16.53 27.95 -25.38
N LYS A 177 16.64 27.98 -26.72
CA LYS A 177 15.50 27.85 -27.64
C LYS A 177 14.73 26.52 -27.43
N SER A 178 15.48 25.41 -27.28
CA SER A 178 14.85 24.10 -27.04
C SER A 178 14.14 24.04 -25.69
N LEU A 179 14.71 24.64 -24.64
CA LEU A 179 14.11 24.71 -23.32
C LEU A 179 12.85 25.61 -23.30
N GLU A 180 12.88 26.76 -23.99
CA GLU A 180 11.72 27.64 -24.16
C GLU A 180 10.54 26.92 -24.82
N HIS A 181 10.83 26.12 -25.85
CA HIS A 181 9.80 25.35 -26.57
C HIS A 181 9.11 24.33 -25.70
N ILE A 182 9.83 23.59 -24.84
CA ILE A 182 9.26 22.54 -23.97
C ILE A 182 8.70 23.07 -22.64
N LYS A 183 9.06 24.28 -22.23
CA LYS A 183 8.66 24.86 -20.95
C LYS A 183 7.18 24.77 -20.66
N PRO A 184 6.24 25.17 -21.55
CA PRO A 184 4.82 25.15 -21.24
C PRO A 184 4.32 23.74 -20.90
N ASP A 185 4.74 22.74 -21.67
CA ASP A 185 4.37 21.34 -21.45
C ASP A 185 4.93 20.77 -20.16
N VAL A 186 6.18 21.12 -19.82
CA VAL A 186 6.81 20.71 -18.56
C VAL A 186 6.07 21.32 -17.37
N VAL A 187 5.72 22.60 -17.44
CA VAL A 187 4.97 23.30 -16.38
C VAL A 187 3.60 22.64 -16.17
N ILE A 188 2.89 22.29 -17.24
CA ILE A 188 1.60 21.58 -17.16
C ILE A 188 1.78 20.24 -16.42
N ALA A 189 2.77 19.45 -16.83
CA ALA A 189 3.03 18.16 -16.19
C ALA A 189 3.46 18.30 -14.72
N GLN A 190 4.27 19.30 -14.38
CA GLN A 190 4.66 19.56 -12.98
C GLN A 190 3.47 20.04 -12.12
N LYS A 191 2.59 20.86 -12.68
CA LYS A 191 1.36 21.25 -11.98
C LYS A 191 0.43 20.05 -11.74
N ALA A 192 0.32 19.14 -12.69
CA ALA A 192 -0.44 17.92 -12.54
C ALA A 192 0.14 17.03 -11.40
N ILE A 193 1.46 16.84 -11.36
CA ILE A 193 2.11 16.12 -10.25
C ILE A 193 1.84 16.82 -8.90
N LYS A 194 1.93 18.15 -8.87
CA LYS A 194 1.66 18.93 -7.66
C LYS A 194 0.19 18.79 -7.21
N ALA A 195 -0.76 18.77 -8.14
CA ALA A 195 -2.16 18.52 -7.83
C ALA A 195 -2.40 17.13 -7.20
N VAL A 196 -1.65 16.12 -7.63
CA VAL A 196 -1.68 14.80 -6.97
C VAL A 196 -1.13 14.88 -5.54
N GLU A 197 0.00 15.59 -5.32
CA GLU A 197 0.55 15.80 -3.97
C GLU A 197 -0.47 16.50 -3.05
N GLU A 198 -1.14 17.53 -3.54
CA GLU A 198 -2.15 18.29 -2.79
C GLU A 198 -3.41 17.44 -2.49
N ARG A 199 -3.88 16.65 -3.48
CA ARG A 199 -5.02 15.74 -3.31
C ARG A 199 -4.74 14.64 -2.29
N VAL A 200 -3.55 14.04 -2.34
CA VAL A 200 -3.16 12.92 -1.48
C VAL A 200 -2.63 13.38 -0.12
N GLY A 201 -2.16 14.63 -0.01
CA GLY A 201 -1.50 15.14 1.19
C GLY A 201 -0.12 14.52 1.46
N LEU A 202 0.52 13.93 0.44
CA LEU A 202 1.82 13.26 0.52
C LEU A 202 2.80 13.79 -0.53
N SER A 203 4.09 13.86 -0.19
CA SER A 203 5.09 14.17 -1.20
C SER A 203 5.22 13.02 -2.21
N VAL A 204 5.62 13.32 -3.45
CA VAL A 204 5.93 12.31 -4.48
C VAL A 204 6.91 11.26 -3.97
N LYS A 205 7.86 11.67 -3.13
CA LYS A 205 8.84 10.76 -2.53
C LYS A 205 8.17 9.76 -1.59
N ASP A 206 7.28 10.24 -0.71
CA ASP A 206 6.56 9.39 0.24
C ASP A 206 5.61 8.43 -0.50
N ILE A 207 4.90 8.92 -1.53
CA ILE A 207 4.02 8.08 -2.36
C ILE A 207 4.81 6.93 -3.01
N LYS A 208 5.98 7.22 -3.56
CA LYS A 208 6.87 6.22 -4.16
C LYS A 208 7.38 5.21 -3.14
N GLU A 209 7.76 5.67 -1.94
CA GLU A 209 8.26 4.82 -0.86
C GLU A 209 7.19 3.87 -0.34
N ILE A 210 5.97 4.37 -0.09
CA ILE A 210 4.82 3.56 0.34
C ILE A 210 4.50 2.49 -0.71
N ASN A 211 4.40 2.88 -1.99
CA ASN A 211 4.13 1.94 -3.07
C ASN A 211 5.23 0.88 -3.24
N ARG A 212 6.49 1.26 -3.01
CA ARG A 212 7.60 0.31 -3.01
C ARG A 212 7.46 -0.70 -1.87
N ALA A 213 7.17 -0.23 -0.66
CA ALA A 213 6.96 -1.10 0.50
C ALA A 213 5.78 -2.06 0.28
N MET A 214 4.67 -1.56 -0.26
CA MET A 214 3.50 -2.36 -0.63
C MET A 214 3.86 -3.44 -1.66
N SER A 215 4.56 -3.10 -2.74
CA SER A 215 4.98 -4.04 -3.77
C SER A 215 5.94 -5.11 -3.24
N MET A 216 6.82 -4.76 -2.28
CA MET A 216 7.69 -5.73 -1.61
C MET A 216 6.87 -6.69 -0.73
N GLY A 217 5.87 -6.18 0.00
CA GLY A 217 4.94 -6.99 0.79
C GLY A 217 4.17 -7.99 -0.09
N GLU A 218 3.60 -7.53 -1.19
CA GLU A 218 2.90 -8.39 -2.15
C GLU A 218 3.80 -9.47 -2.76
N THR A 219 5.04 -9.13 -3.07
CA THR A 219 6.00 -10.10 -3.60
C THR A 219 6.31 -11.20 -2.56
N LYS A 220 6.47 -10.81 -1.28
CA LYS A 220 6.65 -11.77 -0.17
C LYS A 220 5.42 -12.66 -0.01
N MET A 221 4.23 -12.08 0.01
CA MET A 221 2.96 -12.82 0.11
C MET A 221 2.80 -13.82 -1.03
N ARG A 222 3.05 -13.38 -2.29
CA ARG A 222 2.94 -14.23 -3.48
C ARG A 222 3.94 -15.39 -3.43
N ARG A 223 5.17 -15.14 -2.96
CA ARG A 223 6.19 -16.16 -2.77
C ARG A 223 5.77 -17.18 -1.72
N ALA A 224 5.35 -16.71 -0.53
CA ALA A 224 4.89 -17.59 0.54
C ALA A 224 3.69 -18.45 0.11
N LYS A 225 2.72 -17.87 -0.61
CA LYS A 225 1.60 -18.61 -1.18
C LYS A 225 2.06 -19.69 -2.16
N LYS A 226 3.04 -19.39 -3.02
CA LYS A 226 3.62 -20.36 -3.96
C LYS A 226 4.31 -21.49 -3.21
N ASP A 227 5.13 -21.18 -2.22
CA ASP A 227 5.89 -22.16 -1.43
C ASP A 227 4.91 -23.09 -0.68
N MET A 228 3.82 -22.56 -0.12
CA MET A 228 2.76 -23.35 0.53
C MET A 228 2.05 -24.29 -0.45
N VAL A 229 1.66 -23.79 -1.63
CA VAL A 229 1.02 -24.63 -2.67
C VAL A 229 1.98 -25.74 -3.12
N GLU A 230 3.26 -25.44 -3.32
CA GLU A 230 4.27 -26.43 -3.70
C GLU A 230 4.46 -27.51 -2.63
N ALA A 231 4.50 -27.12 -1.35
CA ALA A 231 4.57 -28.08 -0.24
C ALA A 231 3.34 -28.99 -0.19
N ASN A 232 2.12 -28.43 -0.36
CA ASN A 232 0.89 -29.19 -0.40
C ASN A 232 0.84 -30.16 -1.59
N LEU A 233 1.30 -29.74 -2.77
CA LEU A 233 1.40 -30.62 -3.93
C LEU A 233 2.37 -31.78 -3.71
N ARG A 234 3.52 -31.56 -3.07
CA ARG A 234 4.46 -32.63 -2.70
C ARG A 234 3.81 -33.63 -1.74
N LEU A 235 3.03 -33.16 -0.76
CA LEU A 235 2.29 -34.03 0.15
C LEU A 235 1.26 -34.88 -0.61
N VAL A 236 0.43 -34.26 -1.46
CA VAL A 236 -0.58 -34.97 -2.27
C VAL A 236 0.07 -36.02 -3.17
N ILE A 237 1.18 -35.70 -3.84
CA ILE A 237 1.93 -36.67 -4.66
C ILE A 237 2.47 -37.81 -3.81
N SER A 238 2.99 -37.53 -2.61
CA SER A 238 3.47 -38.55 -1.69
C SER A 238 2.37 -39.52 -1.25
N ILE A 239 1.17 -38.98 -0.97
CA ILE A 239 0.00 -39.79 -0.63
C ILE A 239 -0.44 -40.61 -1.84
N ALA A 240 -0.60 -39.98 -3.02
CA ALA A 240 -1.03 -40.65 -4.24
C ALA A 240 -0.13 -41.83 -4.60
N LYS A 241 1.21 -41.70 -4.47
CA LYS A 241 2.17 -42.78 -4.69
C LYS A 241 1.92 -44.03 -3.81
N LYS A 242 1.40 -43.86 -2.58
CA LYS A 242 1.05 -44.97 -1.70
C LYS A 242 -0.16 -45.76 -2.18
N TYR A 243 -1.01 -45.17 -3.00
CA TYR A 243 -2.25 -45.76 -3.51
C TYR A 243 -2.16 -46.24 -4.95
N THR A 244 -1.11 -45.84 -5.71
CA THR A 244 -0.97 -46.15 -7.15
C THR A 244 -0.93 -47.64 -7.49
N ASN A 245 -0.64 -48.54 -6.52
CA ASN A 245 -0.57 -50.00 -6.72
C ASN A 245 -1.68 -50.77 -6.03
N ARG A 246 -2.77 -50.13 -5.59
CA ARG A 246 -3.85 -50.77 -4.83
C ARG A 246 -5.19 -50.89 -5.60
N GLY A 247 -5.20 -50.70 -6.92
CA GLY A 247 -6.34 -50.97 -7.77
C GLY A 247 -7.51 -49.97 -7.64
N LEU A 248 -7.24 -48.76 -7.22
CA LEU A 248 -8.17 -47.60 -7.23
C LEU A 248 -7.80 -46.63 -8.33
#